data_2b8db63b1604dcc310ea667ab05ec476
#
_entry.id   2b8db63b1604dcc310ea667ab05ec476
#
_cell.length_a   1.000
_cell.length_b   1.000
_cell.length_c   1.000
_cell.angle_alpha   90.00
_cell.angle_beta   90.00
_cell.angle_gamma   90.00
#
_symmetry.space_group_name_H-M   'P 1'
#
loop_
_entity.id
_entity.type
_entity.pdbx_description
1 polymer ?
#
loop_
_entity_poly.entity_id
_entity_poly.type
_entity_poly.pdbx_seq_one_letter_code
_entity_poly.pdbx_strand_id
1 'polypeptide(L)'
;MHCRASAIPDRHPDELTTEEGRRLLEQVRAFGEPLMVFTGGDPLKREDLFELLTCACRLGLRTTVTPSATPLLTARAIERIRDCGVLRMALSLDGPDAPTHDGFRGVAGSFERTLFGLRHARRIGLETQVNTTVTRHNVMHLAEIAARVAEVGARLWSVFFLVPMGRAQAADDLSAEQYEEVFEFLYETSRRAPFDVKTTEAQHYRRYVAERRKAEGSGAAPAAKPGSLARQAGINDGKGFVFISHTGEIYPSGFLPLSAGNIRRDPLAEVYRQAPLFRALRDPDGLEGKCGRCLYRRLCGGSRSRAYALTGNHLASDPRCVYQP
;
A
#
# COMPACT_ATOMS: atom_id res chain seq x y z
N MET A 1 -7.75 7.22 -13.59
CA MET A 1 -7.35 6.18 -14.56
C MET A 1 -7.05 4.83 -13.91
N HIS A 2 -6.41 4.77 -12.77
CA HIS A 2 -6.13 3.52 -12.07
C HIS A 2 -7.05 3.36 -10.84
N CYS A 3 -7.77 2.29 -10.74
CA CYS A 3 -8.48 1.91 -9.53
C CYS A 3 -8.52 0.39 -9.45
N ARG A 4 -7.80 -0.14 -8.51
CA ARG A 4 -7.72 -1.58 -8.23
C ARG A 4 -9.10 -2.21 -8.00
N ALA A 5 -9.93 -1.54 -7.23
CA ALA A 5 -11.21 -2.06 -6.75
C ALA A 5 -12.38 -1.83 -7.72
N SER A 6 -12.17 -1.12 -8.85
CA SER A 6 -13.26 -0.65 -9.71
C SER A 6 -14.42 -0.05 -8.89
N ALA A 7 -14.07 0.79 -7.91
CA ALA A 7 -15.00 1.31 -6.91
C ALA A 7 -16.26 1.92 -7.57
N ILE A 8 -17.41 1.57 -7.03
CA ILE A 8 -18.73 2.07 -7.41
C ILE A 8 -19.26 3.02 -6.33
N PRO A 9 -20.20 3.93 -6.67
CA PRO A 9 -20.73 4.88 -5.70
C PRO A 9 -21.62 4.25 -4.63
N ASP A 10 -22.29 3.15 -4.95
CA ASP A 10 -23.29 2.53 -4.08
C ASP A 10 -22.66 1.51 -3.12
N ARG A 11 -23.29 1.35 -1.96
CA ARG A 11 -22.92 0.32 -0.99
C ARG A 11 -23.30 -1.06 -1.53
N HIS A 12 -22.38 -2.03 -1.39
CA HIS A 12 -22.66 -3.40 -1.77
C HIS A 12 -23.63 -4.04 -0.75
N PRO A 13 -24.67 -4.77 -1.19
CA PRO A 13 -25.65 -5.37 -0.27
C PRO A 13 -25.01 -6.35 0.73
N ASP A 14 -23.99 -7.08 0.31
CA ASP A 14 -23.25 -8.04 1.16
C ASP A 14 -22.07 -7.41 1.90
N GLU A 15 -21.97 -6.08 1.96
CA GLU A 15 -20.93 -5.43 2.75
C GLU A 15 -21.04 -5.83 4.22
N LEU A 16 -19.90 -6.09 4.87
CA LEU A 16 -19.83 -6.41 6.28
C LEU A 16 -20.61 -5.41 7.13
N THR A 17 -21.47 -5.91 8.01
CA THR A 17 -22.14 -5.10 9.01
C THR A 17 -21.16 -4.54 10.03
N THR A 18 -21.59 -3.57 10.82
CA THR A 18 -20.78 -3.02 11.93
C THR A 18 -20.33 -4.12 12.89
N GLU A 19 -21.25 -5.03 13.23
CA GLU A 19 -20.96 -6.14 14.13
C GLU A 19 -19.97 -7.16 13.56
N GLU A 20 -20.07 -7.47 12.27
CA GLU A 20 -19.07 -8.30 11.57
C GLU A 20 -17.71 -7.58 11.51
N GLY A 21 -17.71 -6.26 11.31
CA GLY A 21 -16.51 -5.43 11.38
C GLY A 21 -15.84 -5.49 12.75
N ARG A 22 -16.60 -5.38 13.84
CA ARG A 22 -16.08 -5.51 15.22
C ARG A 22 -15.48 -6.91 15.45
N ARG A 23 -16.19 -7.98 15.07
CA ARG A 23 -15.67 -9.35 15.19
C ARG A 23 -14.38 -9.57 14.38
N LEU A 24 -14.29 -8.96 13.19
CA LEU A 24 -13.04 -8.97 12.42
C LEU A 24 -11.90 -8.30 13.20
N LEU A 25 -12.12 -7.14 13.81
CA LEU A 25 -11.10 -6.44 14.59
C LEU A 25 -10.63 -7.27 15.82
N GLU A 26 -11.55 -7.97 16.47
CA GLU A 26 -11.23 -8.91 17.56
C GLU A 26 -10.37 -10.08 17.05
N GLN A 27 -10.71 -10.67 15.89
CA GLN A 27 -9.89 -11.71 15.26
C GLN A 27 -8.48 -11.18 14.90
N VAL A 28 -8.39 -9.96 14.38
CA VAL A 28 -7.10 -9.30 14.07
C VAL A 28 -6.29 -9.11 15.35
N ARG A 29 -6.89 -8.67 16.44
CA ARG A 29 -6.21 -8.51 17.74
C ARG A 29 -5.75 -9.85 18.33
N ALA A 30 -6.58 -10.86 18.25
CA ALA A 30 -6.23 -12.22 18.68
C ALA A 30 -5.09 -12.84 17.84
N PHE A 31 -4.97 -12.42 16.58
CA PHE A 31 -3.87 -12.83 15.71
C PHE A 31 -2.52 -12.24 16.13
N GLY A 32 -2.51 -11.02 16.73
CA GLY A 32 -1.32 -10.31 17.18
C GLY A 32 -1.50 -8.80 17.20
N GLU A 33 -0.42 -8.06 16.90
CA GLU A 33 -0.41 -6.60 16.86
C GLU A 33 -0.07 -6.06 15.44
N PRO A 34 -0.78 -6.47 14.40
CA PRO A 34 -0.51 -5.97 13.07
C PRO A 34 -0.90 -4.49 12.95
N LEU A 35 -0.35 -3.82 11.92
CA LEU A 35 -0.86 -2.53 11.50
C LEU A 35 -2.19 -2.73 10.79
N MET A 36 -3.27 -2.17 11.35
CA MET A 36 -4.60 -2.17 10.73
C MET A 36 -4.75 -0.96 9.80
N VAL A 37 -5.08 -1.20 8.54
CA VAL A 37 -5.27 -0.15 7.54
C VAL A 37 -6.72 -0.15 7.06
N PHE A 38 -7.48 0.86 7.42
CA PHE A 38 -8.81 1.08 6.85
C PHE A 38 -8.67 1.76 5.49
N THR A 39 -9.13 1.09 4.46
CA THR A 39 -9.05 1.54 3.08
C THR A 39 -10.30 1.09 2.32
N GLY A 40 -10.33 1.27 1.01
CA GLY A 40 -11.44 0.82 0.17
C GLY A 40 -11.53 1.65 -1.09
N GLY A 41 -12.73 1.96 -1.54
CA GLY A 41 -12.98 3.05 -2.46
C GLY A 41 -12.74 4.37 -1.73
N ASP A 42 -13.68 4.76 -0.87
CA ASP A 42 -13.52 5.85 0.10
C ASP A 42 -14.10 5.39 1.44
N PRO A 43 -13.27 5.15 2.47
CA PRO A 43 -13.76 4.71 3.77
C PRO A 43 -14.71 5.74 4.43
N LEU A 44 -14.61 7.03 4.10
CA LEU A 44 -15.51 8.06 4.63
C LEU A 44 -16.97 7.90 4.15
N LYS A 45 -17.22 7.08 3.13
CA LYS A 45 -18.59 6.74 2.71
C LYS A 45 -19.26 5.73 3.64
N ARG A 46 -18.51 5.02 4.45
CA ARG A 46 -19.03 4.07 5.42
C ARG A 46 -19.51 4.79 6.66
N GLU A 47 -20.81 4.71 6.97
CA GLU A 47 -21.47 5.47 8.04
C GLU A 47 -20.88 5.17 9.42
N ASP A 48 -20.54 3.90 9.70
CA ASP A 48 -19.98 3.41 10.95
C ASP A 48 -18.44 3.43 11.01
N LEU A 49 -17.77 4.10 10.05
CA LEU A 49 -16.29 4.14 9.99
C LEU A 49 -15.69 4.57 11.33
N PHE A 50 -16.17 5.67 11.91
CA PHE A 50 -15.59 6.23 13.13
C PHE A 50 -15.78 5.32 14.35
N GLU A 51 -16.86 4.55 14.36
CA GLU A 51 -17.10 3.53 15.38
C GLU A 51 -16.10 2.39 15.26
N LEU A 52 -15.85 1.89 14.04
CA LEU A 52 -14.87 0.84 13.78
C LEU A 52 -13.43 1.32 14.04
N LEU A 53 -13.08 2.57 13.67
CA LEU A 53 -11.78 3.16 14.01
C LEU A 53 -11.57 3.22 15.52
N THR A 54 -12.58 3.71 16.26
CA THR A 54 -12.52 3.76 17.72
C THR A 54 -12.39 2.37 18.33
N CYS A 55 -13.14 1.39 17.82
CA CYS A 55 -13.07 0.00 18.26
C CYS A 55 -11.65 -0.56 18.05
N ALA A 56 -11.08 -0.40 16.85
CA ALA A 56 -9.73 -0.86 16.54
C ALA A 56 -8.68 -0.26 17.49
N CYS A 57 -8.74 1.06 17.73
CA CYS A 57 -7.81 1.75 18.61
C CYS A 57 -7.99 1.31 20.08
N ARG A 58 -9.22 1.11 20.56
CA ARG A 58 -9.50 0.60 21.91
C ARG A 58 -9.00 -0.84 22.14
N LEU A 59 -9.02 -1.67 21.10
CA LEU A 59 -8.42 -2.99 21.12
C LEU A 59 -6.87 -2.96 21.13
N GLY A 60 -6.26 -1.77 21.06
CA GLY A 60 -4.80 -1.61 21.02
C GLY A 60 -4.19 -1.89 19.65
N LEU A 61 -4.98 -1.95 18.59
CA LEU A 61 -4.46 -2.09 17.22
C LEU A 61 -3.84 -0.77 16.76
N ARG A 62 -2.67 -0.85 16.14
CA ARG A 62 -2.04 0.28 15.46
C ARG A 62 -2.83 0.59 14.20
N THR A 63 -3.64 1.63 14.23
CA THR A 63 -4.66 1.89 13.21
C THR A 63 -4.26 3.05 12.30
N THR A 64 -4.44 2.87 10.99
CA THR A 64 -4.28 3.90 9.97
C THR A 64 -5.51 3.91 9.04
N VAL A 65 -5.74 5.02 8.35
CA VAL A 65 -6.87 5.17 7.41
C VAL A 65 -6.42 5.84 6.13
N THR A 66 -6.98 5.41 5.00
CA THR A 66 -6.67 5.95 3.67
C THR A 66 -7.95 6.43 2.99
N PRO A 67 -8.48 7.62 3.33
CA PRO A 67 -9.62 8.19 2.65
C PRO A 67 -9.26 8.70 1.25
N SER A 68 -10.28 8.88 0.42
CA SER A 68 -10.14 9.56 -0.85
C SER A 68 -10.34 11.08 -0.67
N ALA A 69 -9.70 11.89 -1.52
CA ALA A 69 -9.88 13.35 -1.52
C ALA A 69 -11.21 13.76 -2.18
N THR A 70 -12.32 13.27 -1.60
CA THR A 70 -13.70 13.59 -1.97
C THR A 70 -14.23 14.76 -1.14
N PRO A 71 -15.40 15.34 -1.44
CA PRO A 71 -16.04 16.34 -0.58
C PRO A 71 -16.31 15.88 0.86
N LEU A 72 -16.25 14.57 1.14
CA LEU A 72 -16.38 14.03 2.50
C LEU A 72 -15.13 14.26 3.36
N LEU A 73 -13.98 14.56 2.75
CA LEU A 73 -12.73 14.87 3.45
C LEU A 73 -12.75 16.31 3.97
N THR A 74 -13.56 16.57 4.97
CA THR A 74 -13.69 17.87 5.64
C THR A 74 -12.74 18.00 6.84
N ALA A 75 -12.50 19.23 7.32
CA ALA A 75 -11.75 19.47 8.55
C ALA A 75 -12.30 18.64 9.72
N ARG A 76 -13.63 18.65 9.90
CA ARG A 76 -14.31 17.88 10.95
C ARG A 76 -14.11 16.36 10.81
N ALA A 77 -14.11 15.83 9.58
CA ALA A 77 -13.85 14.42 9.35
C ALA A 77 -12.43 14.05 9.76
N ILE A 78 -11.43 14.88 9.43
CA ILE A 78 -10.03 14.68 9.77
C ILE A 78 -9.81 14.77 11.29
N GLU A 79 -10.46 15.73 11.96
CA GLU A 79 -10.45 15.85 13.42
C GLU A 79 -11.04 14.60 14.08
N ARG A 80 -12.19 14.11 13.60
CA ARG A 80 -12.79 12.87 14.10
C ARG A 80 -11.87 11.66 13.90
N ILE A 81 -11.14 11.57 12.77
CA ILE A 81 -10.13 10.51 12.53
C ILE A 81 -9.05 10.54 13.62
N ARG A 82 -8.51 11.74 13.93
CA ARG A 82 -7.53 11.93 15.01
C ARG A 82 -8.11 11.50 16.37
N ASP A 83 -9.32 11.97 16.68
CA ASP A 83 -9.97 11.74 17.97
C ASP A 83 -10.33 10.26 18.22
N CYS A 84 -10.47 9.45 17.15
CA CYS A 84 -10.57 8.01 17.27
C CYS A 84 -9.25 7.33 17.72
N GLY A 85 -8.13 8.06 17.74
CA GLY A 85 -6.81 7.50 18.09
C GLY A 85 -6.03 6.92 16.90
N VAL A 86 -6.42 7.27 15.66
CA VAL A 86 -5.72 6.84 14.43
C VAL A 86 -4.31 7.43 14.41
N LEU A 87 -3.30 6.58 14.15
CA LEU A 87 -1.90 6.99 14.14
C LEU A 87 -1.53 7.81 12.90
N ARG A 88 -2.10 7.47 11.75
CA ARG A 88 -1.73 8.10 10.48
C ARG A 88 -2.88 8.06 9.49
N MET A 89 -3.05 9.16 8.76
CA MET A 89 -3.94 9.26 7.61
C MET A 89 -3.10 9.29 6.32
N ALA A 90 -3.48 8.47 5.33
CA ALA A 90 -2.84 8.47 4.03
C ALA A 90 -3.74 9.10 2.97
N LEU A 91 -3.17 9.96 2.11
CA LEU A 91 -3.86 10.53 0.96
C LEU A 91 -3.03 10.30 -0.31
N SER A 92 -3.71 10.21 -1.45
CA SER A 92 -3.04 10.03 -2.74
C SER A 92 -2.64 11.38 -3.34
N LEU A 93 -1.39 11.45 -3.86
CA LEU A 93 -0.87 12.57 -4.63
C LEU A 93 -0.09 12.00 -5.83
N ASP A 94 -0.66 12.09 -7.03
CA ASP A 94 -0.13 11.47 -8.24
C ASP A 94 0.37 12.49 -9.27
N GLY A 95 0.44 13.77 -8.90
CA GLY A 95 0.99 14.86 -9.71
C GLY A 95 1.44 16.03 -8.82
N PRO A 96 2.35 16.89 -9.32
CA PRO A 96 2.87 18.03 -8.56
C PRO A 96 1.91 19.22 -8.52
N ASP A 97 0.93 19.23 -9.41
CA ASP A 97 -0.05 20.29 -9.63
C ASP A 97 -1.45 19.74 -9.93
N ALA A 98 -2.43 20.64 -9.97
CA ALA A 98 -3.82 20.26 -10.21
C ALA A 98 -4.06 19.66 -11.61
N PRO A 99 -3.53 20.20 -12.71
CA PRO A 99 -3.72 19.59 -14.02
C PRO A 99 -3.24 18.14 -14.09
N THR A 100 -2.04 17.88 -13.61
CA THR A 100 -1.45 16.53 -13.64
C THR A 100 -2.19 15.58 -12.69
N HIS A 101 -2.40 15.98 -11.45
CA HIS A 101 -3.05 15.14 -10.43
C HIS A 101 -4.51 14.86 -10.77
N ASP A 102 -5.30 15.89 -11.03
CA ASP A 102 -6.73 15.78 -11.32
C ASP A 102 -6.97 15.00 -12.61
N GLY A 103 -6.15 15.25 -13.65
CA GLY A 103 -6.17 14.48 -14.89
C GLY A 103 -5.89 12.99 -14.66
N PHE A 104 -4.88 12.67 -13.87
CA PHE A 104 -4.53 11.30 -13.49
C PHE A 104 -5.65 10.62 -12.67
N ARG A 105 -6.25 11.34 -11.72
CA ARG A 105 -7.34 10.81 -10.87
C ARG A 105 -8.70 10.79 -11.58
N GLY A 106 -8.88 11.62 -12.61
CA GLY A 106 -10.16 11.84 -13.29
C GLY A 106 -11.17 12.59 -12.41
N VAL A 107 -10.71 13.42 -11.46
CA VAL A 107 -11.56 14.13 -10.50
C VAL A 107 -11.05 15.55 -10.30
N ALA A 108 -11.75 16.52 -10.88
CA ALA A 108 -11.43 17.93 -10.73
C ALA A 108 -11.44 18.39 -9.27
N GLY A 109 -10.44 19.17 -8.88
CA GLY A 109 -10.25 19.71 -7.54
C GLY A 109 -9.78 18.69 -6.51
N SER A 110 -9.41 17.46 -6.93
CA SER A 110 -8.87 16.45 -6.00
C SER A 110 -7.47 16.84 -5.48
N PHE A 111 -6.67 17.54 -6.27
CA PHE A 111 -5.37 18.07 -5.86
C PHE A 111 -5.48 19.00 -4.65
N GLU A 112 -6.31 20.03 -4.77
CA GLU A 112 -6.48 21.02 -3.70
C GLU A 112 -7.07 20.38 -2.43
N ARG A 113 -8.03 19.45 -2.58
CA ARG A 113 -8.57 18.70 -1.43
C ARG A 113 -7.52 17.81 -0.78
N THR A 114 -6.63 17.20 -1.57
CA THR A 114 -5.52 16.40 -1.04
C THR A 114 -4.56 17.28 -0.22
N LEU A 115 -4.12 18.43 -0.77
CA LEU A 115 -3.24 19.35 -0.06
C LEU A 115 -3.90 19.93 1.20
N PHE A 116 -5.18 20.30 1.10
CA PHE A 116 -5.97 20.73 2.26
C PHE A 116 -5.96 19.66 3.36
N GLY A 117 -6.29 18.41 3.02
CA GLY A 117 -6.33 17.31 3.97
C GLY A 117 -5.00 17.05 4.66
N LEU A 118 -3.89 17.04 3.89
CA LEU A 118 -2.55 16.84 4.42
C LEU A 118 -2.11 17.98 5.34
N ARG A 119 -2.31 19.24 4.91
CA ARG A 119 -1.98 20.42 5.72
C ARG A 119 -2.82 20.51 6.99
N HIS A 120 -4.12 20.21 6.91
CA HIS A 120 -5.01 20.23 8.07
C HIS A 120 -4.61 19.14 9.08
N ALA A 121 -4.39 17.90 8.63
CA ALA A 121 -3.93 16.81 9.48
C ALA A 121 -2.63 17.16 10.23
N ARG A 122 -1.63 17.69 9.51
CA ARG A 122 -0.39 18.18 10.12
C ARG A 122 -0.64 19.23 11.20
N ARG A 123 -1.50 20.24 10.93
CA ARG A 123 -1.81 21.32 11.87
C ARG A 123 -2.42 20.81 13.18
N ILE A 124 -3.19 19.74 13.14
CA ILE A 124 -3.82 19.15 14.33
C ILE A 124 -3.00 18.01 14.95
N GLY A 125 -1.77 17.75 14.45
CA GLY A 125 -0.87 16.73 15.00
C GLY A 125 -1.17 15.29 14.56
N LEU A 126 -2.00 15.06 13.53
CA LEU A 126 -2.21 13.75 12.94
C LEU A 126 -1.12 13.48 11.90
N GLU A 127 -0.34 12.40 12.08
CA GLU A 127 0.66 12.02 11.08
C GLU A 127 0.03 11.74 9.71
N THR A 128 0.78 12.10 8.65
CA THR A 128 0.33 11.87 7.28
C THR A 128 1.28 10.99 6.48
N GLN A 129 0.70 10.30 5.53
CA GLN A 129 1.38 9.55 4.48
C GLN A 129 0.86 10.02 3.12
N VAL A 130 1.77 10.18 2.18
CA VAL A 130 1.41 10.39 0.77
C VAL A 130 1.57 9.10 0.02
N ASN A 131 0.56 8.71 -0.76
CA ASN A 131 0.60 7.59 -1.68
C ASN A 131 0.68 8.12 -3.11
N THR A 132 1.66 7.65 -3.89
CA THR A 132 1.80 7.98 -5.31
C THR A 132 1.84 6.70 -6.12
N THR A 133 0.96 6.55 -7.10
CA THR A 133 1.05 5.46 -8.07
C THR A 133 1.88 5.91 -9.25
N VAL A 134 3.04 5.28 -9.44
CA VAL A 134 3.94 5.58 -10.56
C VAL A 134 3.48 4.86 -11.81
N THR A 135 3.39 5.63 -12.90
CA THR A 135 3.06 5.17 -14.24
C THR A 135 3.86 6.00 -15.25
N ARG A 136 3.79 5.64 -16.53
CA ARG A 136 4.41 6.44 -17.61
C ARG A 136 3.89 7.88 -17.68
N HIS A 137 2.72 8.17 -17.11
CA HIS A 137 2.10 9.49 -17.17
C HIS A 137 2.66 10.49 -16.16
N ASN A 138 3.28 10.00 -15.07
CA ASN A 138 3.77 10.86 -14.00
C ASN A 138 5.20 10.55 -13.54
N VAL A 139 5.87 9.58 -14.14
CA VAL A 139 7.26 9.21 -13.77
C VAL A 139 8.23 10.40 -13.89
N MET A 140 8.02 11.28 -14.86
CA MET A 140 8.84 12.47 -15.08
C MET A 140 8.67 13.53 -13.98
N HIS A 141 7.58 13.46 -13.19
CA HIS A 141 7.24 14.42 -12.15
C HIS A 141 7.59 13.95 -10.74
N LEU A 142 8.31 12.83 -10.58
CA LEU A 142 8.59 12.26 -9.25
C LEU A 142 9.39 13.21 -8.35
N ALA A 143 10.30 13.99 -8.91
CA ALA A 143 11.09 14.97 -8.16
C ALA A 143 10.21 16.11 -7.59
N GLU A 144 9.31 16.62 -8.40
CA GLU A 144 8.36 17.68 -8.02
C GLU A 144 7.33 17.14 -7.01
N ILE A 145 6.87 15.89 -7.20
CA ILE A 145 5.99 15.22 -6.23
C ILE A 145 6.71 15.05 -4.88
N ALA A 146 7.98 14.61 -4.88
CA ALA A 146 8.78 14.49 -3.66
C ALA A 146 8.94 15.83 -2.92
N ALA A 147 9.11 16.93 -3.68
CA ALA A 147 9.13 18.28 -3.11
C ALA A 147 7.79 18.64 -2.45
N ARG A 148 6.66 18.31 -3.07
CA ARG A 148 5.33 18.48 -2.46
C ARG A 148 5.15 17.65 -1.19
N VAL A 149 5.65 16.40 -1.18
CA VAL A 149 5.62 15.53 0.00
C VAL A 149 6.38 16.16 1.16
N ALA A 150 7.54 16.77 0.89
CA ALA A 150 8.31 17.51 1.89
C ALA A 150 7.57 18.77 2.38
N GLU A 151 7.01 19.56 1.46
CA GLU A 151 6.26 20.80 1.77
C GLU A 151 5.08 20.52 2.71
N VAL A 152 4.27 19.51 2.42
CA VAL A 152 3.13 19.17 3.29
C VAL A 152 3.57 18.53 4.61
N GLY A 153 4.85 18.18 4.76
CA GLY A 153 5.42 17.57 5.95
C GLY A 153 4.91 16.17 6.24
N ALA A 154 4.67 15.39 5.20
CA ALA A 154 4.29 14.00 5.37
C ALA A 154 5.41 13.19 6.03
N ARG A 155 5.04 12.22 6.88
CA ARG A 155 5.99 11.33 7.55
C ARG A 155 6.52 10.24 6.65
N LEU A 156 5.70 9.81 5.67
CA LEU A 156 6.01 8.70 4.77
C LEU A 156 5.53 9.02 3.36
N TRP A 157 6.38 8.77 2.39
CA TRP A 157 6.02 8.68 0.99
C TRP A 157 5.98 7.21 0.56
N SER A 158 4.79 6.70 0.24
CA SER A 158 4.58 5.34 -0.26
C SER A 158 4.37 5.36 -1.76
N VAL A 159 5.36 4.85 -2.49
CA VAL A 159 5.37 4.81 -3.96
C VAL A 159 4.88 3.45 -4.42
N PHE A 160 3.72 3.44 -5.05
CA PHE A 160 3.06 2.27 -5.60
C PHE A 160 3.47 2.08 -7.06
N PHE A 161 3.92 0.91 -7.40
CA PHE A 161 4.18 0.54 -8.78
C PHE A 161 2.96 -0.19 -9.34
N LEU A 162 2.60 0.15 -10.57
CA LEU A 162 1.35 -0.30 -11.16
C LEU A 162 1.27 -1.83 -11.23
N VAL A 163 0.11 -2.36 -10.85
CA VAL A 163 -0.32 -3.71 -11.16
C VAL A 163 -1.51 -3.60 -12.11
N PRO A 164 -1.45 -4.18 -13.32
CA PRO A 164 -2.53 -4.05 -14.30
C PRO A 164 -3.73 -4.90 -13.90
N MET A 165 -4.59 -4.31 -13.06
CA MET A 165 -5.83 -4.89 -12.58
C MET A 165 -6.90 -3.82 -12.37
N GLY A 166 -8.18 -4.22 -12.33
CA GLY A 166 -9.29 -3.30 -12.27
C GLY A 166 -9.29 -2.37 -13.48
N ARG A 167 -9.21 -1.06 -13.26
CA ARG A 167 -9.13 -0.06 -14.34
C ARG A 167 -7.71 0.23 -14.83
N ALA A 168 -6.68 -0.28 -14.15
CA ALA A 168 -5.29 -0.08 -14.53
C ALA A 168 -4.93 -0.94 -15.76
N GLN A 169 -4.29 -0.33 -16.75
CA GLN A 169 -3.90 -1.01 -17.98
C GLN A 169 -2.39 -1.30 -18.00
N ALA A 170 -2.00 -2.44 -18.58
CA ALA A 170 -0.59 -2.80 -18.71
C ALA A 170 0.20 -1.78 -19.56
N ALA A 171 -0.47 -1.08 -20.47
CA ALA A 171 0.13 -0.02 -21.28
C ALA A 171 0.52 1.22 -20.48
N ASP A 172 -0.03 1.43 -19.29
CA ASP A 172 0.31 2.54 -18.41
C ASP A 172 1.48 2.23 -17.48
N ASP A 173 1.91 0.97 -17.42
CA ASP A 173 3.03 0.52 -16.60
C ASP A 173 4.38 0.95 -17.20
N LEU A 174 5.39 1.02 -16.38
CA LEU A 174 6.77 1.30 -16.77
C LEU A 174 7.44 0.05 -17.34
N SER A 175 8.53 0.24 -18.11
CA SER A 175 9.43 -0.87 -18.48
C SER A 175 10.25 -1.34 -17.28
N ALA A 176 10.87 -2.51 -17.39
CA ALA A 176 11.73 -3.04 -16.33
C ALA A 176 12.94 -2.14 -16.06
N GLU A 177 13.50 -1.51 -17.10
CA GLU A 177 14.60 -0.55 -17.02
C GLU A 177 14.16 0.74 -16.31
N GLN A 178 12.99 1.27 -16.66
CA GLN A 178 12.43 2.43 -15.98
C GLN A 178 12.14 2.18 -14.49
N TYR A 179 11.84 0.94 -14.10
CA TYR A 179 11.77 0.58 -12.68
C TYR A 179 13.11 0.81 -11.97
N GLU A 180 14.23 0.42 -12.57
CA GLU A 180 15.56 0.64 -11.98
C GLU A 180 15.90 2.14 -11.88
N GLU A 181 15.56 2.94 -12.89
CA GLU A 181 15.72 4.40 -12.86
C GLU A 181 14.92 5.02 -11.70
N VAL A 182 13.67 4.60 -11.52
CA VAL A 182 12.86 5.05 -10.38
C VAL A 182 13.45 4.55 -9.05
N PHE A 183 14.02 3.35 -8.99
CA PHE A 183 14.68 2.85 -7.79
C PHE A 183 15.90 3.67 -7.40
N GLU A 184 16.71 4.08 -8.38
CA GLU A 184 17.82 4.98 -8.14
C GLU A 184 17.34 6.31 -7.55
N PHE A 185 16.35 6.93 -8.17
CA PHE A 185 15.75 8.16 -7.67
C PHE A 185 15.21 8.00 -6.24
N LEU A 186 14.48 6.93 -5.95
CA LEU A 186 13.92 6.68 -4.62
C LEU A 186 15.00 6.38 -3.58
N TYR A 187 16.06 5.67 -3.96
CA TYR A 187 17.20 5.41 -3.08
C TYR A 187 17.88 6.70 -2.65
N GLU A 188 18.22 7.58 -3.60
CA GLU A 188 18.82 8.89 -3.32
C GLU A 188 17.88 9.80 -2.51
N THR A 189 16.59 9.81 -2.86
CA THR A 189 15.57 10.55 -2.11
C THR A 189 15.48 10.07 -0.67
N SER A 190 15.49 8.76 -0.43
CA SER A 190 15.37 8.19 0.92
C SER A 190 16.52 8.59 1.86
N ARG A 191 17.68 8.95 1.31
CA ARG A 191 18.86 9.37 2.06
C ARG A 191 18.83 10.84 2.48
N ARG A 192 18.13 11.67 1.71
CA ARG A 192 18.17 13.16 1.86
C ARG A 192 16.84 13.75 2.35
N ALA A 193 15.72 13.07 2.05
CA ALA A 193 14.41 13.61 2.36
C ALA A 193 14.09 13.62 3.86
N PRO A 194 13.26 14.56 4.35
CA PRO A 194 12.82 14.62 5.74
C PRO A 194 11.74 13.56 6.08
N PHE A 195 11.33 12.76 5.12
CA PHE A 195 10.33 11.71 5.24
C PHE A 195 10.92 10.33 4.91
N ASP A 196 10.23 9.27 5.35
CA ASP A 196 10.58 7.90 4.96
C ASP A 196 10.05 7.60 3.55
N VAL A 197 10.76 6.74 2.81
CA VAL A 197 10.32 6.23 1.50
C VAL A 197 10.01 4.74 1.60
N LYS A 198 8.88 4.32 1.05
CA LYS A 198 8.45 2.93 0.95
C LYS A 198 7.96 2.65 -0.48
N THR A 199 8.32 1.48 -1.02
CA THR A 199 7.72 0.97 -2.26
C THR A 199 6.62 -0.04 -1.96
N THR A 200 5.59 -0.07 -2.80
CA THR A 200 4.52 -1.07 -2.79
C THR A 200 4.42 -1.67 -4.20
N GLU A 201 4.27 -2.99 -4.30
CA GLU A 201 4.30 -3.76 -5.55
C GLU A 201 5.61 -3.60 -6.36
N ALA A 202 6.71 -3.34 -5.66
CA ALA A 202 8.06 -3.30 -6.19
C ALA A 202 9.06 -3.93 -5.19
N GLN A 203 8.84 -5.19 -4.85
CA GLN A 203 9.67 -5.92 -3.89
C GLN A 203 11.14 -6.00 -4.31
N HIS A 204 11.42 -5.94 -5.62
CA HIS A 204 12.78 -5.93 -6.17
C HIS A 204 13.56 -4.61 -5.90
N TYR A 205 12.91 -3.55 -5.42
CA TYR A 205 13.60 -2.41 -4.83
C TYR A 205 14.51 -2.83 -3.66
N ARG A 206 14.13 -3.87 -2.90
CA ARG A 206 14.98 -4.41 -1.81
C ARG A 206 16.28 -5.00 -2.35
N ARG A 207 16.23 -5.69 -3.51
CA ARG A 207 17.43 -6.17 -4.22
C ARG A 207 18.29 -4.98 -4.62
N TYR A 208 17.70 -3.98 -5.29
CA TYR A 208 18.40 -2.76 -5.69
C TYR A 208 19.14 -2.11 -4.52
N VAL A 209 18.44 -1.89 -3.40
CA VAL A 209 19.05 -1.31 -2.18
C VAL A 209 20.18 -2.17 -1.64
N ALA A 210 20.04 -3.49 -1.64
CA ALA A 210 21.09 -4.40 -1.15
C ALA A 210 22.35 -4.34 -2.04
N GLU A 211 22.18 -4.29 -3.36
CA GLU A 211 23.28 -4.17 -4.33
C GLU A 211 24.00 -2.82 -4.20
N ARG A 212 23.25 -1.71 -4.12
CA ARG A 212 23.81 -0.36 -3.96
C ARG A 212 24.63 -0.26 -2.68
N ARG A 213 24.10 -0.73 -1.55
CA ARG A 213 24.83 -0.73 -0.27
C ARG A 213 26.12 -1.57 -0.32
N LYS A 214 26.06 -2.73 -0.97
CA LYS A 214 27.25 -3.55 -1.16
C LYS A 214 28.30 -2.82 -1.98
N ALA A 215 27.91 -2.15 -3.06
CA ALA A 215 28.81 -1.35 -3.90
C ALA A 215 29.40 -0.15 -3.17
N GLU A 216 28.63 0.48 -2.24
CA GLU A 216 29.10 1.61 -1.42
C GLU A 216 29.93 1.19 -0.19
N GLY A 217 30.18 -0.10 0.02
CA GLY A 217 30.89 -0.61 1.19
C GLY A 217 30.10 -0.49 2.52
N SER A 218 28.81 -0.16 2.43
CA SER A 218 27.95 0.07 3.59
C SER A 218 27.23 -1.23 3.98
N GLY A 219 27.89 -2.08 4.81
CA GLY A 219 27.39 -3.41 5.16
C GLY A 219 26.12 -3.47 6.02
N ALA A 220 25.68 -2.39 6.66
CA ALA A 220 24.53 -2.36 7.55
C ALA A 220 23.38 -1.51 6.99
N ALA A 221 22.14 -1.99 7.19
CA ALA A 221 20.96 -1.14 6.96
C ALA A 221 21.02 0.05 7.91
N PRO A 222 20.72 1.31 7.45
CA PRO A 222 20.59 2.42 8.37
C PRO A 222 19.57 2.08 9.46
N ALA A 223 19.86 2.49 10.68
CA ALA A 223 18.88 2.36 11.76
C ALA A 223 17.59 3.04 11.31
N ALA A 224 16.45 2.33 11.45
CA ALA A 224 15.18 2.95 11.16
C ALA A 224 15.03 4.20 12.01
N LYS A 225 14.56 5.29 11.40
CA LYS A 225 14.26 6.51 12.14
C LYS A 225 13.30 6.16 13.30
N PRO A 226 13.47 6.74 14.50
CA PRO A 226 12.56 6.49 15.60
C PRO A 226 11.10 6.67 15.17
N GLY A 227 10.22 5.70 15.49
CA GLY A 227 8.80 5.74 15.12
C GLY A 227 8.50 5.32 13.67
N SER A 228 9.49 4.93 12.86
CA SER A 228 9.25 4.47 11.49
C SER A 228 8.46 3.16 11.46
N LEU A 229 7.30 3.18 10.77
CA LEU A 229 6.52 1.98 10.42
C LEU A 229 7.15 1.21 9.23
N ALA A 230 8.20 1.76 8.62
CA ALA A 230 8.84 1.24 7.40
C ALA A 230 9.66 -0.05 7.61
N ARG A 231 9.77 -0.53 8.85
CA ARG A 231 10.61 -1.68 9.22
C ARG A 231 9.91 -3.01 9.02
N GLN A 232 9.60 -3.36 7.78
CA GLN A 232 9.12 -4.72 7.51
C GLN A 232 9.93 -5.34 6.38
N ALA A 233 11.12 -5.84 6.71
CA ALA A 233 11.89 -6.66 5.79
C ALA A 233 11.08 -7.89 5.37
N GLY A 234 10.96 -8.12 4.07
CA GLY A 234 10.40 -9.35 3.53
C GLY A 234 8.86 -9.41 3.41
N ILE A 235 8.10 -8.31 3.62
CA ILE A 235 6.66 -8.30 3.33
C ILE A 235 6.41 -8.46 1.85
N ASN A 236 5.47 -9.35 1.51
CA ASN A 236 4.95 -9.58 0.18
C ASN A 236 3.48 -10.02 0.27
N ASP A 237 2.82 -10.21 -0.84
CA ASP A 237 1.47 -10.77 -0.90
C ASP A 237 1.40 -12.07 -0.08
N GLY A 238 0.50 -12.15 0.90
CA GLY A 238 0.36 -13.32 1.78
C GLY A 238 1.52 -13.59 2.76
N LYS A 239 2.58 -12.77 2.73
CA LYS A 239 3.73 -12.85 3.63
C LYS A 239 3.86 -11.58 4.44
N GLY A 240 3.37 -11.58 5.67
CA GLY A 240 3.29 -10.39 6.54
C GLY A 240 2.22 -9.40 6.10
N PHE A 241 1.33 -9.79 5.21
CA PHE A 241 0.22 -9.00 4.70
C PHE A 241 -1.00 -9.89 4.43
N VAL A 242 -2.18 -9.35 4.69
CA VAL A 242 -3.48 -9.91 4.34
C VAL A 242 -4.44 -8.77 4.04
N PHE A 243 -5.34 -8.96 3.09
CA PHE A 243 -6.38 -8.01 2.74
C PHE A 243 -7.76 -8.65 2.92
N ILE A 244 -8.64 -7.95 3.63
CA ILE A 244 -10.04 -8.35 3.79
C ILE A 244 -10.89 -7.40 2.97
N SER A 245 -11.72 -7.93 2.07
CA SER A 245 -12.63 -7.11 1.28
C SER A 245 -13.80 -6.59 2.11
N HIS A 246 -14.56 -5.68 1.54
CA HIS A 246 -15.79 -5.18 2.13
C HIS A 246 -16.88 -6.27 2.32
N THR A 247 -16.79 -7.38 1.57
CA THR A 247 -17.69 -8.55 1.67
C THR A 247 -17.12 -9.68 2.54
N GLY A 248 -15.96 -9.44 3.18
CA GLY A 248 -15.33 -10.41 4.09
C GLY A 248 -14.38 -11.43 3.42
N GLU A 249 -14.18 -11.37 2.10
CA GLU A 249 -13.24 -12.25 1.42
C GLU A 249 -11.80 -11.99 1.86
N ILE A 250 -11.05 -13.05 2.09
CA ILE A 250 -9.66 -13.04 2.57
C ILE A 250 -8.72 -13.21 1.38
N TYR A 251 -7.91 -12.18 1.08
CA TYR A 251 -6.93 -12.17 -0.01
C TYR A 251 -5.50 -12.01 0.51
N PRO A 252 -4.49 -12.54 -0.18
CA PRO A 252 -3.09 -12.33 0.15
C PRO A 252 -2.65 -10.87 0.09
N SER A 253 -3.23 -10.11 -0.82
CA SER A 253 -3.10 -8.65 -0.91
C SER A 253 -4.30 -8.05 -1.64
N GLY A 254 -4.41 -6.73 -1.56
CA GLY A 254 -5.42 -6.02 -2.33
C GLY A 254 -5.18 -6.05 -3.84
N PHE A 255 -4.02 -6.47 -4.31
CA PHE A 255 -3.65 -6.54 -5.72
C PHE A 255 -3.59 -7.97 -6.27
N LEU A 256 -3.81 -9.00 -5.45
CA LEU A 256 -3.86 -10.40 -5.86
C LEU A 256 -5.29 -10.94 -5.63
N PRO A 257 -6.14 -11.01 -6.67
CA PRO A 257 -7.55 -11.31 -6.55
C PRO A 257 -7.84 -12.83 -6.43
N LEU A 258 -7.06 -13.52 -5.60
CA LEU A 258 -7.22 -14.93 -5.29
C LEU A 258 -7.74 -15.04 -3.86
N SER A 259 -9.02 -15.37 -3.70
CA SER A 259 -9.62 -15.57 -2.37
C SER A 259 -9.14 -16.89 -1.75
N ALA A 260 -8.80 -16.83 -0.46
CA ALA A 260 -8.42 -18.00 0.33
C ALA A 260 -9.49 -18.38 1.37
N GLY A 261 -10.58 -17.63 1.46
CA GLY A 261 -11.68 -17.86 2.39
C GLY A 261 -12.48 -16.60 2.67
N ASN A 262 -13.42 -16.66 3.60
CA ASN A 262 -14.25 -15.52 3.99
C ASN A 262 -14.42 -15.47 5.51
N ILE A 263 -14.20 -14.30 6.13
CA ILE A 263 -14.20 -14.12 7.59
C ILE A 263 -15.55 -14.44 8.27
N ARG A 264 -16.64 -14.56 7.49
CA ARG A 264 -17.95 -14.97 8.03
C ARG A 264 -18.00 -16.44 8.45
N ARG A 265 -17.16 -17.28 7.83
CA ARG A 265 -17.13 -18.74 8.07
C ARG A 265 -15.76 -19.26 8.46
N ASP A 266 -14.70 -18.55 8.08
CA ASP A 266 -13.33 -19.04 8.19
C ASP A 266 -12.53 -18.15 9.17
N PRO A 267 -11.92 -18.70 10.25
CA PRO A 267 -11.10 -17.93 11.17
C PRO A 267 -9.88 -17.33 10.45
N LEU A 268 -9.70 -16.01 10.54
CA LEU A 268 -8.63 -15.29 9.84
C LEU A 268 -7.24 -15.87 10.09
N ALA A 269 -6.92 -16.18 11.35
CA ALA A 269 -5.60 -16.71 11.73
C ALA A 269 -5.32 -18.08 11.12
N GLU A 270 -6.34 -18.92 11.02
CA GLU A 270 -6.24 -20.25 10.42
C GLU A 270 -6.03 -20.14 8.90
N VAL A 271 -6.87 -19.36 8.21
CA VAL A 271 -6.72 -19.12 6.77
C VAL A 271 -5.32 -18.57 6.46
N TYR A 272 -4.89 -17.52 7.16
CA TYR A 272 -3.56 -16.95 6.94
C TYR A 272 -2.43 -17.96 7.16
N ARG A 273 -2.52 -18.81 8.19
CA ARG A 273 -1.45 -19.77 8.51
C ARG A 273 -1.46 -21.01 7.63
N GLN A 274 -2.64 -21.52 7.26
CA GLN A 274 -2.79 -22.88 6.75
C GLN A 274 -3.29 -22.96 5.31
N ALA A 275 -4.01 -21.94 4.79
CA ALA A 275 -4.52 -22.00 3.44
C ALA A 275 -3.39 -22.24 2.42
N PRO A 276 -3.58 -23.17 1.45
CA PRO A 276 -2.55 -23.54 0.48
C PRO A 276 -1.96 -22.33 -0.26
N LEU A 277 -2.80 -21.37 -0.65
CA LEU A 277 -2.38 -20.13 -1.32
C LEU A 277 -1.39 -19.32 -0.46
N PHE A 278 -1.71 -19.10 0.82
CA PHE A 278 -0.83 -18.36 1.73
C PHE A 278 0.47 -19.10 2.02
N ARG A 279 0.42 -20.44 2.09
CA ARG A 279 1.63 -21.27 2.27
C ARG A 279 2.53 -21.18 1.07
N ALA A 280 1.99 -21.32 -0.16
CA ALA A 280 2.73 -21.20 -1.40
C ALA A 280 3.41 -19.81 -1.54
N LEU A 281 2.69 -18.73 -1.21
CA LEU A 281 3.23 -17.38 -1.28
C LEU A 281 4.35 -17.09 -0.25
N ARG A 282 4.42 -17.85 0.84
CA ARG A 282 5.50 -17.74 1.84
C ARG A 282 6.69 -18.61 1.56
N ASP A 283 6.56 -19.58 0.66
CA ASP A 283 7.65 -20.46 0.26
C ASP A 283 8.47 -19.85 -0.87
N PRO A 284 9.69 -19.34 -0.60
CA PRO A 284 10.54 -18.77 -1.64
C PRO A 284 11.12 -19.83 -2.58
N ASP A 285 11.15 -21.09 -2.17
CA ASP A 285 11.72 -22.19 -2.95
C ASP A 285 10.68 -22.75 -3.93
N GLY A 286 9.37 -22.45 -3.75
CA GLY A 286 8.29 -22.73 -4.69
C GLY A 286 8.16 -21.71 -5.83
N LEU A 287 8.96 -20.63 -5.85
CA LEU A 287 8.94 -19.65 -6.94
C LEU A 287 9.52 -20.23 -8.24
N GLU A 288 8.98 -19.77 -9.37
CA GLU A 288 9.33 -20.27 -10.69
C GLU A 288 10.24 -19.32 -11.48
N GLY A 289 10.80 -19.83 -12.57
CA GLY A 289 11.62 -19.09 -13.52
C GLY A 289 12.83 -18.41 -12.86
N LYS A 290 13.12 -17.16 -13.26
CA LYS A 290 14.27 -16.42 -12.70
C LYS A 290 14.11 -16.09 -11.22
N CYS A 291 12.87 -15.90 -10.73
CA CYS A 291 12.63 -15.64 -9.31
C CYS A 291 12.97 -16.86 -8.44
N GLY A 292 12.69 -18.09 -8.90
CA GLY A 292 13.03 -19.33 -8.19
C GLY A 292 14.54 -19.57 -8.08
N ARG A 293 15.31 -19.17 -9.10
CA ARG A 293 16.78 -19.28 -9.11
C ARG A 293 17.52 -18.08 -8.49
N CYS A 294 16.78 -17.02 -8.16
CA CYS A 294 17.34 -15.75 -7.72
C CYS A 294 17.99 -15.83 -6.34
N LEU A 295 19.20 -15.30 -6.20
CA LEU A 295 19.89 -15.19 -4.90
C LEU A 295 19.12 -14.33 -3.90
N TYR A 296 18.33 -13.38 -4.39
CA TYR A 296 17.52 -12.47 -3.58
C TYR A 296 16.09 -12.97 -3.31
N ARG A 297 15.72 -14.22 -3.69
CA ARG A 297 14.33 -14.70 -3.59
C ARG A 297 13.74 -14.61 -2.18
N ARG A 298 14.56 -14.80 -1.13
CA ARG A 298 14.12 -14.69 0.28
C ARG A 298 13.92 -13.23 0.72
N LEU A 299 14.71 -12.30 0.17
CA LEU A 299 14.63 -10.87 0.47
C LEU A 299 13.54 -10.17 -0.34
N CYS A 300 13.44 -10.52 -1.61
CA CYS A 300 12.61 -9.87 -2.63
C CYS A 300 11.34 -10.67 -2.94
N GLY A 301 11.48 -11.78 -3.63
CA GLY A 301 10.38 -12.63 -4.10
C GLY A 301 9.56 -12.05 -5.27
N GLY A 302 9.85 -10.84 -5.75
CA GLY A 302 9.07 -10.15 -6.80
C GLY A 302 7.64 -9.79 -6.37
N SER A 303 6.92 -8.98 -7.15
CA SER A 303 5.49 -8.75 -6.96
C SER A 303 4.69 -9.97 -7.42
N ARG A 304 4.04 -10.64 -6.48
CA ARG A 304 3.22 -11.82 -6.79
C ARG A 304 1.92 -11.41 -7.48
N SER A 305 1.43 -10.22 -7.13
CA SER A 305 0.28 -9.60 -7.78
C SER A 305 0.56 -9.28 -9.25
N ARG A 306 1.72 -8.68 -9.56
CA ARG A 306 2.09 -8.37 -10.96
C ARG A 306 2.40 -9.64 -11.73
N ALA A 307 3.10 -10.61 -11.14
CA ALA A 307 3.33 -11.91 -11.77
C ALA A 307 2.02 -12.53 -12.20
N TYR A 308 1.03 -12.58 -11.29
CA TYR A 308 -0.31 -13.10 -11.59
C TYR A 308 -1.02 -12.28 -12.67
N ALA A 309 -1.05 -10.96 -12.55
CA ALA A 309 -1.79 -10.10 -13.49
C ALA A 309 -1.27 -10.21 -14.93
N LEU A 310 0.04 -10.43 -15.12
CA LEU A 310 0.64 -10.49 -16.45
C LEU A 310 0.82 -11.92 -16.99
N THR A 311 0.80 -12.96 -16.15
CA THR A 311 1.08 -14.33 -16.57
C THR A 311 0.00 -15.33 -16.19
N GLY A 312 -0.96 -14.98 -15.35
CA GLY A 312 -1.94 -15.89 -14.76
C GLY A 312 -1.38 -16.77 -13.63
N ASN A 313 -0.07 -16.68 -13.33
CA ASN A 313 0.60 -17.49 -12.32
C ASN A 313 1.29 -16.61 -11.25
N HIS A 314 0.81 -16.68 -10.02
CA HIS A 314 1.37 -15.91 -8.90
C HIS A 314 2.74 -16.39 -8.43
N LEU A 315 3.21 -17.56 -8.83
CA LEU A 315 4.55 -18.07 -8.56
C LEU A 315 5.56 -17.76 -9.68
N ALA A 316 5.11 -17.30 -10.84
CA ALA A 316 5.97 -16.93 -11.95
C ALA A 316 6.95 -15.81 -11.62
N SER A 317 7.95 -15.62 -12.45
CA SER A 317 8.88 -14.48 -12.33
C SER A 317 8.15 -13.14 -12.44
N ASP A 318 8.57 -12.15 -11.64
CA ASP A 318 8.10 -10.77 -11.84
C ASP A 318 8.63 -10.23 -13.18
N PRO A 319 7.74 -9.89 -14.14
CA PRO A 319 8.16 -9.47 -15.48
C PRO A 319 8.90 -8.12 -15.51
N ARG A 320 8.77 -7.31 -14.45
CA ARG A 320 9.40 -5.97 -14.35
C ARG A 320 10.76 -5.97 -13.64
N CYS A 321 11.32 -7.13 -13.38
CA CYS A 321 12.66 -7.24 -12.81
C CYS A 321 13.72 -7.45 -13.91
N VAL A 322 14.73 -6.59 -13.99
CA VAL A 322 15.85 -6.72 -14.95
C VAL A 322 16.87 -7.77 -14.51
N TYR A 323 16.94 -8.10 -13.21
CA TYR A 323 17.98 -8.97 -12.67
C TYR A 323 17.94 -10.37 -13.30
N GLN A 324 19.11 -10.84 -13.71
CA GLN A 324 19.32 -12.20 -14.20
C GLN A 324 20.16 -12.94 -13.16
N PRO A 325 19.63 -14.03 -12.58
CA PRO A 325 20.35 -14.84 -11.58
C PRO A 325 21.42 -15.71 -12.17
#